data_da5f1cf91faffdf73b926fedd5e67151
#
_entry.id   da5f1cf91faffdf73b926fedd5e67151
#
_cell.length_a   1.000
_cell.length_b   1.000
_cell.length_c   1.000
_cell.angle_alpha   90.00
_cell.angle_beta   90.00
_cell.angle_gamma   90.00
#
_symmetry.space_group_name_H-M   'P 1'
#
loop_
_entity.id
_entity.type
_entity.pdbx_description
1 polymer ?
#
loop_
_entity_poly.entity_id
_entity_poly.type
_entity_poly.pdbx_seq_one_letter_code
_entity_poly.pdbx_strand_id
1 'polypeptide(L)'
;MKLVIALALVGCSRPATPRDDVRREAPVAAAPLDAIQADAAQPDARPAIAIVDVPMAWSDERERLTLAYRRSHSDTEATDLTIEPHVIVLHYTGGGSAKATRNYFDHVKIEAARKELARAGVVNVSSHYVIDRDGTIYRLQPETRFARHCIGLNHTAIGIENVGDEQKYPLTPAQVDANAALVRELTAKFPITHLLGHHEVMQFRAHAYYVELDPAYRNAKRDPGAAFMTRVRERVADLGLAGL
;
A
#
# COMPACT_ATOMS: atom_id res chain seq x y z
N MET A 1 -59.87 -23.23 11.67
CA MET A 1 -60.27 -24.55 11.18
C MET A 1 -59.02 -25.41 11.25
N LYS A 2 -58.79 -26.13 12.33
CA LYS A 2 -59.14 -27.56 12.55
C LYS A 2 -58.66 -28.37 11.34
N LEU A 3 -57.81 -29.37 11.39
CA LEU A 3 -57.72 -30.58 12.21
C LEU A 3 -56.81 -31.51 11.36
N VAL A 4 -55.99 -32.36 11.73
CA VAL A 4 -55.81 -33.52 12.65
C VAL A 4 -54.76 -34.45 12.02
N ILE A 5 -53.77 -34.77 12.76
CA ILE A 5 -53.16 -36.04 13.21
C ILE A 5 -53.42 -37.30 12.33
N ALA A 6 -52.34 -38.00 12.00
CA ALA A 6 -52.35 -39.47 12.05
C ALA A 6 -50.94 -40.04 12.31
N LEU A 7 -50.83 -40.71 13.42
CA LEU A 7 -49.74 -41.55 13.93
C LEU A 7 -49.98 -42.99 13.45
N ALA A 8 -48.96 -43.69 13.02
CA ALA A 8 -49.02 -45.14 12.88
C ALA A 8 -47.66 -45.78 13.30
N LEU A 9 -47.70 -46.43 14.43
CA LEU A 9 -46.78 -47.43 14.95
C LEU A 9 -47.16 -48.81 14.44
N VAL A 10 -46.20 -49.64 14.09
CA VAL A 10 -46.19 -51.13 14.18
C VAL A 10 -44.83 -51.55 13.60
N GLY A 11 -44.02 -52.43 14.13
CA GLY A 11 -44.03 -53.40 15.19
C GLY A 11 -42.76 -54.28 15.03
N CYS A 12 -42.33 -54.84 16.14
CA CYS A 12 -41.19 -55.72 16.38
C CYS A 12 -41.03 -56.92 15.42
N SER A 13 -39.77 -57.29 15.17
CA SER A 13 -39.35 -58.72 15.34
C SER A 13 -37.82 -58.84 15.30
N ARG A 14 -37.26 -59.36 16.40
CA ARG A 14 -35.95 -60.04 16.45
C ARG A 14 -36.19 -61.51 16.10
N PRO A 15 -35.19 -62.23 15.50
CA PRO A 15 -34.47 -63.21 16.33
C PRO A 15 -32.97 -63.41 15.99
N ALA A 16 -32.30 -63.87 17.01
CA ALA A 16 -31.26 -64.87 17.18
C ALA A 16 -29.88 -64.74 16.55
N THR A 17 -28.93 -64.68 17.46
CA THR A 17 -27.48 -64.96 17.33
C THR A 17 -27.20 -66.44 17.00
N PRO A 18 -26.05 -66.73 16.40
CA PRO A 18 -25.13 -67.73 16.94
C PRO A 18 -23.70 -67.20 17.20
N ARG A 19 -23.08 -68.00 18.02
CA ARG A 19 -21.85 -67.77 18.79
C ARG A 19 -20.57 -68.04 17.99
N ASP A 20 -19.48 -67.42 18.48
CA ASP A 20 -18.11 -67.86 18.65
C ASP A 20 -17.28 -68.30 17.42
N ASP A 21 -16.32 -67.42 17.10
CA ASP A 21 -14.95 -67.95 16.90
C ASP A 21 -13.91 -66.90 17.36
N VAL A 22 -13.25 -67.19 18.49
CA VAL A 22 -12.17 -66.40 19.07
C VAL A 22 -10.88 -66.77 18.34
N ARG A 23 -10.48 -65.96 17.32
CA ARG A 23 -9.10 -65.92 16.90
C ARG A 23 -8.32 -64.89 17.69
N ARG A 24 -7.41 -65.40 18.52
CA ARG A 24 -6.36 -64.61 19.17
C ARG A 24 -5.41 -64.12 18.07
N GLU A 25 -5.44 -62.85 17.78
CA GLU A 25 -4.34 -62.20 17.03
C GLU A 25 -3.26 -61.76 18.02
N ALA A 26 -2.02 -62.01 17.65
CA ALA A 26 -0.80 -61.67 18.37
C ALA A 26 -0.61 -60.15 18.46
N PRO A 27 0.11 -59.63 19.46
CA PRO A 27 0.31 -58.19 19.66
C PRO A 27 1.19 -57.65 18.53
N VAL A 28 0.63 -56.70 17.76
CA VAL A 28 1.39 -55.89 16.82
C VAL A 28 2.28 -54.95 17.65
N ALA A 29 3.59 -55.09 17.42
CA ALA A 29 4.60 -54.22 18.00
C ALA A 29 4.32 -52.76 17.64
N ALA A 30 4.27 -51.90 18.62
CA ALA A 30 4.18 -50.45 18.44
C ALA A 30 5.45 -49.96 17.74
N ALA A 31 5.29 -49.37 16.56
CA ALA A 31 6.36 -48.62 15.89
C ALA A 31 6.70 -47.35 16.70
N PRO A 32 7.97 -46.94 16.76
CA PRO A 32 8.38 -45.77 17.50
C PRO A 32 7.80 -44.49 16.89
N LEU A 33 7.21 -43.65 17.75
CA LEU A 33 6.75 -42.30 17.45
C LEU A 33 7.94 -41.33 17.37
N ASP A 34 8.83 -41.55 16.39
CA ASP A 34 9.90 -40.58 16.12
C ASP A 34 9.89 -40.20 14.65
N ALA A 35 9.68 -38.91 14.41
CA ALA A 35 9.79 -38.15 13.17
C ALA A 35 8.46 -37.63 12.59
N ILE A 36 7.69 -36.89 13.38
CA ILE A 36 7.01 -35.74 12.76
C ILE A 36 8.06 -34.60 12.72
N GLN A 37 8.91 -34.62 11.70
CA GLN A 37 9.60 -33.41 11.29
C GLN A 37 8.51 -32.42 10.93
N ALA A 38 8.35 -31.39 11.80
CA ALA A 38 7.63 -30.21 11.42
C ALA A 38 8.30 -29.69 10.15
N ASP A 39 7.60 -29.81 9.04
CA ASP A 39 7.92 -29.12 7.80
C ASP A 39 7.90 -27.63 8.16
N ALA A 40 9.10 -27.07 8.40
CA ALA A 40 9.24 -25.66 8.61
C ALA A 40 8.75 -25.02 7.31
N ALA A 41 7.54 -24.47 7.35
CA ALA A 41 6.95 -23.71 6.26
C ALA A 41 8.04 -22.75 5.75
N GLN A 42 8.57 -23.02 4.57
CA GLN A 42 9.45 -22.11 3.88
C GLN A 42 8.70 -20.77 3.80
N PRO A 43 9.33 -19.64 4.18
CA PRO A 43 8.69 -18.36 4.02
C PRO A 43 8.28 -18.24 2.55
N ASP A 44 7.01 -18.02 2.32
CA ASP A 44 6.36 -17.89 1.03
C ASP A 44 7.22 -16.98 0.14
N ALA A 45 8.03 -17.55 -0.71
CA ALA A 45 8.92 -16.83 -1.61
C ALA A 45 8.04 -16.19 -2.70
N ARG A 46 7.32 -15.11 -2.31
CA ARG A 46 6.59 -14.29 -3.27
C ARG A 46 7.57 -13.84 -4.35
N PRO A 47 7.22 -13.96 -5.64
CA PRO A 47 8.09 -13.49 -6.70
C PRO A 47 8.41 -12.01 -6.45
N ALA A 48 9.71 -11.68 -6.48
CA ALA A 48 10.16 -10.29 -6.35
C ALA A 48 9.47 -9.44 -7.43
N ILE A 49 8.90 -8.31 -7.01
CA ILE A 49 8.28 -7.39 -7.97
C ILE A 49 9.37 -6.76 -8.85
N ALA A 50 9.07 -6.63 -10.14
CA ALA A 50 9.97 -5.95 -11.06
C ALA A 50 9.80 -4.43 -10.90
N ILE A 51 10.83 -3.77 -10.40
CA ILE A 51 10.91 -2.30 -10.33
C ILE A 51 11.97 -1.84 -11.32
N VAL A 52 11.60 -0.91 -12.18
CA VAL A 52 12.51 -0.30 -13.16
C VAL A 52 13.07 0.99 -12.57
N ASP A 53 14.37 1.05 -12.38
CA ASP A 53 15.04 2.27 -11.91
C ASP A 53 15.21 3.28 -13.05
N VAL A 54 14.56 4.43 -12.91
CA VAL A 54 14.65 5.56 -13.84
C VAL A 54 14.81 6.87 -13.04
N PRO A 55 15.92 7.04 -12.33
CA PRO A 55 16.09 8.13 -11.39
C PRO A 55 15.82 9.48 -12.05
N MET A 56 15.13 10.35 -11.33
CA MET A 56 14.99 11.73 -11.71
C MET A 56 16.33 12.48 -11.58
N ALA A 57 16.51 13.54 -12.35
CA ALA A 57 17.71 14.36 -12.28
C ALA A 57 17.84 15.01 -10.90
N TRP A 58 19.01 14.83 -10.27
CA TRP A 58 19.33 15.39 -8.96
C TRP A 58 20.55 16.32 -9.08
N SER A 59 20.41 17.57 -8.64
CA SER A 59 21.46 18.58 -8.66
C SER A 59 21.57 19.26 -7.29
N ASP A 60 22.71 19.89 -7.03
CA ASP A 60 22.93 20.67 -5.81
C ASP A 60 21.85 21.77 -5.65
N GLU A 61 21.40 22.38 -6.74
CA GLU A 61 20.31 23.36 -6.70
C GLU A 61 19.00 22.72 -6.22
N ARG A 62 18.65 21.53 -6.73
CA ARG A 62 17.46 20.79 -6.30
C ARG A 62 17.58 20.44 -4.83
N GLU A 63 18.70 19.90 -4.39
CA GLU A 63 18.94 19.52 -3.01
C GLU A 63 18.77 20.73 -2.07
N ARG A 64 19.44 21.82 -2.36
CA ARG A 64 19.34 23.07 -1.59
C ARG A 64 17.91 23.60 -1.50
N LEU A 65 17.17 23.59 -2.64
CA LEU A 65 15.79 24.08 -2.67
C LEU A 65 14.82 23.12 -1.95
N THR A 66 15.05 21.80 -2.04
CA THR A 66 14.26 20.81 -1.33
C THR A 66 14.48 20.89 0.17
N LEU A 67 15.72 21.12 0.61
CA LEU A 67 16.05 21.31 2.02
C LEU A 67 15.42 22.61 2.56
N ALA A 68 15.46 23.69 1.79
CA ALA A 68 14.79 24.93 2.16
C ALA A 68 13.27 24.74 2.30
N TYR A 69 12.64 23.96 1.38
CA TYR A 69 11.23 23.60 1.48
C TYR A 69 10.94 22.75 2.72
N ARG A 70 11.76 21.74 3.02
CA ARG A 70 11.64 20.89 4.23
C ARG A 70 11.64 21.76 5.49
N ARG A 71 12.60 22.70 5.58
CA ARG A 71 12.71 23.62 6.72
C ARG A 71 11.48 24.54 6.89
N SER A 72 10.88 24.96 5.79
CA SER A 72 9.71 25.84 5.85
C SER A 72 8.42 25.11 6.23
N HIS A 73 8.35 23.76 6.04
CA HIS A 73 7.09 23.03 6.11
C HIS A 73 7.05 21.92 7.15
N SER A 74 8.19 21.34 7.53
CA SER A 74 8.14 20.19 8.44
C SER A 74 9.21 20.15 9.53
N ASP A 75 10.38 20.77 9.31
CA ASP A 75 11.48 20.70 10.26
C ASP A 75 12.46 21.87 10.06
N THR A 76 12.37 22.90 10.89
CA THR A 76 13.21 24.11 10.80
C THR A 76 14.70 23.83 10.94
N GLU A 77 15.07 22.75 11.63
CA GLU A 77 16.45 22.37 11.93
C GLU A 77 17.00 21.30 10.96
N ALA A 78 16.23 20.89 9.95
CA ALA A 78 16.67 19.88 9.01
C ALA A 78 18.03 20.22 8.38
N THR A 79 18.95 19.28 8.43
CA THR A 79 20.30 19.40 7.84
C THR A 79 20.48 18.62 6.56
N ASP A 80 19.61 17.64 6.31
CA ASP A 80 19.61 16.76 5.14
C ASP A 80 18.18 16.46 4.63
N LEU A 81 18.06 15.54 3.71
CA LEU A 81 16.78 15.13 3.10
C LEU A 81 16.39 13.69 3.49
N THR A 82 17.01 13.11 4.50
CA THR A 82 16.68 11.75 4.94
C THR A 82 15.34 11.72 5.65
N ILE A 83 14.51 10.76 5.31
CA ILE A 83 13.23 10.49 5.98
C ILE A 83 13.16 9.04 6.45
N GLU A 84 12.39 8.78 7.50
CA GLU A 84 11.94 7.44 7.88
C GLU A 84 10.47 7.29 7.45
N PRO A 85 10.17 6.42 6.45
CA PRO A 85 8.82 6.26 5.96
C PRO A 85 7.93 5.48 6.92
N HIS A 86 6.80 6.08 7.32
CA HIS A 86 5.72 5.45 8.09
C HIS A 86 4.39 5.44 7.34
N VAL A 87 4.28 6.21 6.26
CA VAL A 87 3.06 6.37 5.49
C VAL A 87 3.34 6.12 4.01
N ILE A 88 2.41 5.48 3.31
CA ILE A 88 2.36 5.46 1.84
C ILE A 88 1.19 6.33 1.41
N VAL A 89 1.42 7.26 0.47
CA VAL A 89 0.38 8.09 -0.13
C VAL A 89 0.27 7.79 -1.61
N LEU A 90 -0.93 7.37 -2.04
CA LEU A 90 -1.23 7.12 -3.45
C LEU A 90 -1.81 8.38 -4.10
N HIS A 91 -1.34 8.63 -5.33
CA HIS A 91 -1.73 9.75 -6.17
C HIS A 91 -2.18 9.31 -7.56
N TYR A 92 -2.69 10.22 -8.36
CA TYR A 92 -2.70 10.11 -9.82
C TYR A 92 -2.11 11.36 -10.48
N THR A 93 -1.56 11.18 -11.69
CA THR A 93 -0.83 12.25 -12.43
C THR A 93 -1.75 13.24 -13.14
N GLY A 94 -3.03 12.93 -13.32
CA GLY A 94 -3.96 13.69 -14.18
C GLY A 94 -3.85 13.32 -15.67
N GLY A 95 -3.16 12.23 -16.02
CA GLY A 95 -2.96 11.74 -17.39
C GLY A 95 -1.49 11.68 -17.80
N GLY A 96 -1.22 11.56 -19.10
CA GLY A 96 0.15 11.45 -19.64
C GLY A 96 0.70 10.03 -19.66
N SER A 97 1.97 9.87 -19.33
CA SER A 97 2.70 8.60 -19.22
C SER A 97 3.73 8.69 -18.10
N ALA A 98 4.25 7.54 -17.65
CA ALA A 98 5.31 7.54 -16.65
C ALA A 98 6.54 8.35 -17.10
N LYS A 99 6.91 8.25 -18.37
CA LYS A 99 8.00 9.05 -18.96
C LYS A 99 7.70 10.56 -18.88
N ALA A 100 6.49 10.99 -19.23
CA ALA A 100 6.11 12.40 -19.16
C ALA A 100 6.12 12.92 -17.72
N THR A 101 5.63 12.13 -16.77
CA THR A 101 5.64 12.45 -15.33
C THR A 101 7.07 12.57 -14.80
N ARG A 102 7.94 11.61 -15.12
CA ARG A 102 9.35 11.69 -14.75
C ARG A 102 10.02 12.94 -15.33
N ASN A 103 9.82 13.24 -16.62
CA ASN A 103 10.38 14.43 -17.26
C ASN A 103 9.86 15.73 -16.60
N TYR A 104 8.59 15.76 -16.17
CA TYR A 104 8.05 16.88 -15.42
C TYR A 104 8.76 17.05 -14.08
N PHE A 105 9.02 15.97 -13.38
CA PHE A 105 9.75 16.01 -12.11
C PHE A 105 11.24 16.36 -12.27
N ASP A 106 11.84 16.18 -13.44
CA ASP A 106 13.22 16.60 -13.71
C ASP A 106 13.41 18.14 -13.69
N HIS A 107 12.34 18.90 -13.91
CA HIS A 107 12.43 20.35 -13.75
C HIS A 107 12.67 20.69 -12.29
N VAL A 108 13.76 21.43 -12.00
CA VAL A 108 14.14 21.75 -10.61
C VAL A 108 13.14 22.69 -9.94
N LYS A 109 12.59 23.64 -10.70
CA LYS A 109 11.64 24.65 -10.19
C LYS A 109 10.25 24.40 -10.72
N ILE A 110 9.26 24.65 -9.84
CA ILE A 110 7.87 24.63 -10.23
C ILE A 110 7.54 25.79 -11.16
N GLU A 111 6.66 25.57 -12.12
CA GLU A 111 6.20 26.62 -13.03
C GLU A 111 5.39 27.70 -12.29
N ALA A 112 5.59 28.96 -12.68
CA ALA A 112 4.94 30.12 -12.06
C ALA A 112 3.40 30.11 -12.19
N ALA A 113 2.86 29.35 -13.15
CA ALA A 113 1.42 29.18 -13.34
C ALA A 113 0.75 28.47 -12.14
N ARG A 114 1.48 27.59 -11.41
CA ARG A 114 1.00 26.92 -10.20
C ARG A 114 1.21 27.78 -8.95
N LYS A 115 0.56 28.95 -8.93
CA LYS A 115 0.78 30.03 -7.97
C LYS A 115 0.80 29.62 -6.50
N GLU A 116 -0.14 28.77 -6.07
CA GLU A 116 -0.22 28.30 -4.67
C GLU A 116 1.00 27.46 -4.28
N LEU A 117 1.41 26.54 -5.16
CA LEU A 117 2.58 25.72 -4.92
C LEU A 117 3.87 26.55 -4.98
N ALA A 118 3.98 27.49 -5.94
CA ALA A 118 5.14 28.38 -6.08
C ALA A 118 5.31 29.29 -4.86
N ARG A 119 4.20 29.75 -4.25
CA ARG A 119 4.23 30.54 -3.01
C ARG A 119 4.77 29.75 -1.82
N ALA A 120 4.46 28.46 -1.73
CA ALA A 120 4.92 27.60 -0.66
C ALA A 120 6.38 27.12 -0.86
N GLY A 121 7.01 27.42 -1.98
CA GLY A 121 8.40 27.10 -2.27
C GLY A 121 8.63 26.87 -3.75
N VAL A 122 9.84 27.20 -4.19
CA VAL A 122 10.17 27.20 -5.63
C VAL A 122 10.59 25.83 -6.17
N VAL A 123 11.00 24.88 -5.31
CA VAL A 123 11.34 23.53 -5.76
C VAL A 123 10.13 22.84 -6.35
N ASN A 124 10.31 22.13 -7.47
CA ASN A 124 9.23 21.39 -8.10
C ASN A 124 8.75 20.22 -7.21
N VAL A 125 7.55 19.76 -7.47
CA VAL A 125 7.02 18.51 -6.88
C VAL A 125 7.80 17.31 -7.42
N SER A 126 7.81 16.23 -6.65
CA SER A 126 8.45 14.96 -6.97
C SER A 126 7.73 13.82 -6.26
N SER A 127 7.98 12.58 -6.68
CA SER A 127 7.46 11.38 -6.02
C SER A 127 8.54 10.29 -6.01
N HIS A 128 8.35 9.25 -5.20
CA HIS A 128 9.30 8.13 -5.14
C HIS A 128 9.09 7.16 -6.30
N TYR A 129 7.81 6.93 -6.66
CA TYR A 129 7.42 5.98 -7.68
C TYR A 129 6.41 6.56 -8.65
N VAL A 130 6.43 6.03 -9.87
CA VAL A 130 5.35 6.19 -10.85
C VAL A 130 4.96 4.80 -11.35
N ILE A 131 3.67 4.51 -11.37
CA ILE A 131 3.11 3.28 -11.93
C ILE A 131 2.38 3.62 -13.22
N ASP A 132 2.85 3.07 -14.35
CA ASP A 132 2.21 3.30 -15.65
C ASP A 132 0.92 2.45 -15.77
N ARG A 133 0.14 2.69 -16.80
CA ARG A 133 -1.20 2.13 -16.99
C ARG A 133 -1.21 0.60 -17.16
N ASP A 134 -0.08 0.03 -17.60
CA ASP A 134 0.13 -1.42 -17.73
C ASP A 134 0.57 -2.09 -16.42
N GLY A 135 0.77 -1.29 -15.34
CA GLY A 135 1.25 -1.78 -14.05
C GLY A 135 2.77 -1.76 -13.90
N THR A 136 3.52 -1.31 -14.90
CA THR A 136 4.99 -1.17 -14.79
C THR A 136 5.32 -0.15 -13.70
N ILE A 137 6.18 -0.54 -12.75
CA ILE A 137 6.59 0.27 -11.61
C ILE A 137 7.95 0.91 -11.91
N TYR A 138 8.01 2.22 -11.86
CA TYR A 138 9.23 3.00 -12.02
C TYR A 138 9.63 3.65 -10.70
N ARG A 139 10.87 3.45 -10.23
CA ARG A 139 11.44 4.15 -9.09
C ARG A 139 12.22 5.37 -9.56
N LEU A 140 11.86 6.54 -9.02
CA LEU A 140 12.44 7.83 -9.41
C LEU A 140 13.50 8.33 -8.45
N GLN A 141 13.42 7.94 -7.16
CA GLN A 141 14.38 8.30 -6.13
C GLN A 141 14.30 7.30 -4.95
N PRO A 142 15.32 7.27 -4.07
CA PRO A 142 15.29 6.44 -2.87
C PRO A 142 14.10 6.75 -1.97
N GLU A 143 13.51 5.74 -1.38
CA GLU A 143 12.35 5.81 -0.50
C GLU A 143 12.63 6.64 0.77
N THR A 144 13.88 6.67 1.19
CA THR A 144 14.36 7.43 2.37
C THR A 144 14.74 8.87 2.05
N ARG A 145 14.49 9.36 0.82
CA ARG A 145 14.73 10.75 0.46
C ARG A 145 13.44 11.55 0.47
N PHE A 146 13.47 12.73 1.11
CA PHE A 146 12.35 13.64 1.12
C PHE A 146 11.86 13.98 -0.29
N ALA A 147 10.55 13.81 -0.55
CA ALA A 147 9.89 14.15 -1.79
C ALA A 147 8.75 15.15 -1.53
N ARG A 148 8.59 16.14 -2.41
CA ARG A 148 7.49 17.10 -2.33
C ARG A 148 6.26 16.58 -3.07
N HIS A 149 5.39 15.80 -2.43
CA HIS A 149 4.17 15.25 -3.05
C HIS A 149 2.90 15.45 -2.22
N CYS A 150 3.05 15.64 -0.91
CA CYS A 150 1.89 15.64 -0.01
C CYS A 150 2.10 16.61 1.15
N ILE A 151 1.28 17.66 1.23
CA ILE A 151 1.34 18.64 2.32
C ILE A 151 1.16 17.94 3.65
N GLY A 152 2.06 18.24 4.60
CA GLY A 152 2.02 17.70 5.96
C GLY A 152 2.59 16.29 6.13
N LEU A 153 2.87 15.54 5.05
CA LEU A 153 3.36 14.17 5.15
C LEU A 153 4.69 13.92 4.42
N ASN A 154 5.24 14.90 3.70
CA ASN A 154 6.47 14.71 2.91
C ASN A 154 7.68 14.20 3.72
N HIS A 155 7.74 14.50 5.02
CA HIS A 155 8.84 14.13 5.91
C HIS A 155 8.76 12.67 6.41
N THR A 156 7.66 11.97 6.15
CA THR A 156 7.41 10.61 6.66
C THR A 156 6.70 9.71 5.65
N ALA A 157 6.44 10.20 4.42
CA ALA A 157 5.64 9.45 3.46
C ALA A 157 6.40 9.11 2.17
N ILE A 158 6.15 7.90 1.68
CA ILE A 158 6.49 7.48 0.32
C ILE A 158 5.32 7.85 -0.59
N GLY A 159 5.58 8.65 -1.65
CA GLY A 159 4.59 8.98 -2.67
C GLY A 159 4.64 8.02 -3.84
N ILE A 160 3.48 7.56 -4.30
CA ILE A 160 3.31 6.70 -5.47
C ILE A 160 2.31 7.36 -6.42
N GLU A 161 2.78 7.80 -7.57
CA GLU A 161 1.96 8.36 -8.63
C GLU A 161 1.43 7.28 -9.55
N ASN A 162 0.17 7.33 -9.91
CA ASN A 162 -0.46 6.44 -10.89
C ASN A 162 -0.79 7.24 -12.15
N VAL A 163 -0.32 6.79 -13.32
CA VAL A 163 -0.62 7.46 -14.59
C VAL A 163 -2.10 7.33 -14.92
N GLY A 164 -2.80 8.45 -14.91
CA GLY A 164 -4.25 8.48 -15.17
C GLY A 164 -4.97 9.56 -14.39
N ASP A 165 -6.29 9.48 -14.40
CA ASP A 165 -7.22 10.33 -13.64
C ASP A 165 -8.54 9.56 -13.37
N GLU A 166 -9.53 10.21 -12.78
CA GLU A 166 -10.82 9.56 -12.50
C GLU A 166 -11.79 9.53 -13.69
N GLN A 167 -11.57 10.32 -14.73
CA GLN A 167 -12.60 10.57 -15.76
C GLN A 167 -12.15 10.14 -17.15
N LYS A 168 -11.09 10.78 -17.67
CA LYS A 168 -10.65 10.59 -19.05
C LYS A 168 -9.73 9.38 -19.22
N TYR A 169 -8.90 9.14 -18.21
CA TYR A 169 -7.93 8.04 -18.18
C TYR A 169 -8.03 7.25 -16.87
N PRO A 170 -9.13 6.53 -16.62
CA PRO A 170 -9.36 5.83 -15.35
C PRO A 170 -8.20 4.90 -15.00
N LEU A 171 -7.89 4.83 -13.71
CA LEU A 171 -6.85 3.93 -13.20
C LEU A 171 -7.23 2.46 -13.45
N THR A 172 -6.25 1.66 -13.85
CA THR A 172 -6.46 0.31 -14.36
C THR A 172 -6.42 -0.77 -13.28
N PRO A 173 -6.94 -1.97 -13.52
CA PRO A 173 -6.71 -3.14 -12.66
C PRO A 173 -5.24 -3.48 -12.49
N ALA A 174 -4.43 -3.36 -13.55
CA ALA A 174 -2.99 -3.61 -13.48
C ALA A 174 -2.29 -2.65 -12.50
N GLN A 175 -2.72 -1.38 -12.45
CA GLN A 175 -2.22 -0.43 -11.44
C GLN A 175 -2.66 -0.80 -10.02
N VAL A 176 -3.86 -1.35 -9.80
CA VAL A 176 -4.27 -1.85 -8.48
C VAL A 176 -3.35 -2.98 -8.02
N ASP A 177 -3.08 -3.94 -8.90
CA ASP A 177 -2.22 -5.08 -8.58
C ASP A 177 -0.78 -4.65 -8.34
N ALA A 178 -0.25 -3.72 -9.16
CA ALA A 178 1.08 -3.15 -8.99
C ALA A 178 1.23 -2.35 -7.68
N ASN A 179 0.23 -1.52 -7.31
CA ASN A 179 0.24 -0.82 -6.03
C ASN A 179 0.21 -1.81 -4.86
N ALA A 180 -0.63 -2.85 -4.91
CA ALA A 180 -0.68 -3.85 -3.86
C ALA A 180 0.66 -4.57 -3.68
N ALA A 181 1.32 -4.95 -4.78
CA ALA A 181 2.63 -5.58 -4.75
C ALA A 181 3.70 -4.62 -4.18
N LEU A 182 3.71 -3.35 -4.62
CA LEU A 182 4.66 -2.35 -4.13
C LEU A 182 4.44 -2.01 -2.66
N VAL A 183 3.19 -1.87 -2.21
CA VAL A 183 2.85 -1.65 -0.79
C VAL A 183 3.39 -2.78 0.07
N ARG A 184 3.23 -4.05 -0.34
CA ARG A 184 3.78 -5.21 0.39
C ARG A 184 5.30 -5.15 0.48
N GLU A 185 5.98 -4.85 -0.63
CA GLU A 185 7.43 -4.72 -0.67
C GLU A 185 7.92 -3.61 0.27
N LEU A 186 7.26 -2.44 0.26
CA LEU A 186 7.62 -1.30 1.10
C LEU A 186 7.35 -1.57 2.59
N THR A 187 6.24 -2.23 2.91
CA THR A 187 5.91 -2.62 4.29
C THR A 187 6.88 -3.67 4.86
N ALA A 188 7.45 -4.51 4.00
CA ALA A 188 8.50 -5.44 4.42
C ALA A 188 9.86 -4.76 4.70
N LYS A 189 10.10 -3.58 4.10
CA LYS A 189 11.38 -2.83 4.21
C LYS A 189 11.36 -1.71 5.25
N PHE A 190 10.20 -1.10 5.46
CA PHE A 190 10.04 0.10 6.27
C PHE A 190 8.92 -0.07 7.29
N PRO A 191 8.94 0.67 8.41
CA PRO A 191 7.92 0.60 9.45
C PRO A 191 6.61 1.30 9.01
N ILE A 192 6.08 0.93 7.86
CA ILE A 192 4.86 1.51 7.31
C ILE A 192 3.67 1.07 8.16
N THR A 193 2.91 2.04 8.63
CA THR A 193 1.70 1.83 9.45
C THR A 193 0.43 2.30 8.76
N HIS A 194 0.53 3.20 7.76
CA HIS A 194 -0.62 3.82 7.10
C HIS A 194 -0.52 3.76 5.57
N LEU A 195 -1.69 3.52 4.95
CA LEU A 195 -1.87 3.61 3.50
C LEU A 195 -3.00 4.60 3.21
N LEU A 196 -2.66 5.77 2.67
CA LEU A 196 -3.58 6.86 2.42
C LEU A 196 -3.70 7.18 0.93
N GLY A 197 -4.88 7.62 0.51
CA GLY A 197 -5.05 8.38 -0.73
C GLY A 197 -4.82 9.87 -0.46
N HIS A 198 -4.30 10.62 -1.43
CA HIS A 198 -4.06 12.05 -1.27
C HIS A 198 -5.34 12.82 -0.89
N HIS A 199 -6.52 12.37 -1.36
CA HIS A 199 -7.80 12.98 -1.01
C HIS A 199 -8.20 12.83 0.47
N GLU A 200 -7.56 11.91 1.20
CA GLU A 200 -7.82 11.64 2.61
C GLU A 200 -6.97 12.49 3.56
N VAL A 201 -5.85 13.05 3.06
CA VAL A 201 -4.82 13.70 3.88
C VAL A 201 -5.34 14.87 4.71
N MET A 202 -6.32 15.62 4.20
CA MET A 202 -6.90 16.73 4.96
C MET A 202 -7.70 16.26 6.20
N GLN A 203 -8.19 15.03 6.20
CA GLN A 203 -8.85 14.41 7.35
C GLN A 203 -7.82 13.84 8.34
N PHE A 204 -6.62 13.51 7.85
CA PHE A 204 -5.50 12.99 8.64
C PHE A 204 -4.74 14.07 9.46
N ARG A 205 -5.13 15.33 9.36
CA ARG A 205 -4.45 16.50 9.96
C ARG A 205 -4.30 16.47 11.49
N ALA A 206 -5.12 15.72 12.19
CA ALA A 206 -5.01 15.58 13.65
C ALA A 206 -4.03 14.47 14.06
N HIS A 207 -3.55 13.67 13.11
CA HIS A 207 -2.62 12.57 13.37
C HIS A 207 -1.20 13.10 13.66
N ALA A 208 -0.46 12.40 14.54
CA ALA A 208 0.90 12.78 14.92
C ALA A 208 1.90 12.83 13.76
N TYR A 209 1.65 12.07 12.68
CA TYR A 209 2.47 12.12 11.46
C TYR A 209 2.22 13.35 10.59
N TYR A 210 1.15 14.12 10.82
CA TYR A 210 0.88 15.31 10.03
C TYR A 210 1.62 16.52 10.60
N VAL A 211 2.65 17.01 9.90
CA VAL A 211 3.40 18.20 10.28
C VAL A 211 3.42 19.19 9.12
N GLU A 212 2.80 20.35 9.30
CA GLU A 212 2.85 21.48 8.37
C GLU A 212 2.99 22.79 9.17
N LEU A 213 4.15 23.44 9.01
CA LEU A 213 4.52 24.63 9.76
C LEU A 213 3.85 25.91 9.22
N ASP A 214 3.49 25.95 7.92
CA ASP A 214 2.68 27.04 7.35
C ASP A 214 1.18 26.75 7.49
N PRO A 215 0.47 27.38 8.44
CA PRO A 215 -0.94 27.12 8.65
C PRO A 215 -1.82 27.55 7.47
N ALA A 216 -1.32 28.37 6.54
CA ALA A 216 -2.03 28.79 5.34
C ALA A 216 -1.83 27.84 4.15
N TYR A 217 -0.81 26.96 4.21
CA TYR A 217 -0.53 26.03 3.14
C TYR A 217 -1.39 24.76 3.25
N ARG A 218 -2.55 24.80 2.60
CA ARG A 218 -3.54 23.71 2.62
C ARG A 218 -4.10 23.50 1.23
N ASN A 219 -4.33 22.25 0.86
CA ASN A 219 -4.87 21.92 -0.43
C ASN A 219 -5.69 20.62 -0.35
N ALA A 220 -6.99 20.71 -0.60
CA ALA A 220 -7.84 19.54 -0.73
C ALA A 220 -7.62 18.91 -2.12
N LYS A 221 -7.42 17.60 -2.15
CA LYS A 221 -7.16 16.80 -3.35
C LYS A 221 -8.28 15.81 -3.60
N ARG A 222 -8.32 15.23 -4.80
CA ARG A 222 -9.27 14.19 -5.18
C ARG A 222 -8.58 12.85 -5.44
N ASP A 223 -7.31 12.90 -5.82
CA ASP A 223 -6.50 11.75 -6.21
C ASP A 223 -6.21 10.79 -5.03
N PRO A 224 -6.10 9.49 -5.28
CA PRO A 224 -6.40 8.78 -6.51
C PRO A 224 -7.89 8.39 -6.64
N GLY A 225 -8.75 8.85 -5.72
CA GLY A 225 -10.17 8.53 -5.62
C GLY A 225 -10.48 7.33 -4.72
N ALA A 226 -11.64 7.40 -4.05
CA ALA A 226 -12.03 6.41 -3.04
C ALA A 226 -12.16 4.99 -3.61
N ALA A 227 -12.73 4.84 -4.82
CA ALA A 227 -12.89 3.53 -5.45
C ALA A 227 -11.55 2.83 -5.74
N PHE A 228 -10.52 3.58 -6.13
CA PHE A 228 -9.19 3.03 -6.34
C PHE A 228 -8.56 2.61 -5.00
N MET A 229 -8.64 3.46 -3.98
CA MET A 229 -8.13 3.14 -2.64
C MET A 229 -8.78 1.89 -2.05
N THR A 230 -10.11 1.73 -2.17
CA THR A 230 -10.82 0.53 -1.71
C THR A 230 -10.23 -0.72 -2.34
N ARG A 231 -10.07 -0.74 -3.67
CA ARG A 231 -9.52 -1.90 -4.39
C ARG A 231 -8.07 -2.24 -3.99
N VAL A 232 -7.23 -1.23 -3.77
CA VAL A 232 -5.85 -1.47 -3.32
C VAL A 232 -5.85 -2.00 -1.89
N ARG A 233 -6.62 -1.39 -0.98
CA ARG A 233 -6.72 -1.82 0.43
C ARG A 233 -7.25 -3.24 0.58
N GLU A 234 -8.23 -3.64 -0.23
CA GLU A 234 -8.72 -5.04 -0.27
C GLU A 234 -7.60 -6.04 -0.58
N ARG A 235 -6.69 -5.68 -1.51
CA ARG A 235 -5.56 -6.55 -1.90
C ARG A 235 -4.46 -6.65 -0.83
N VAL A 236 -4.40 -5.73 0.12
CA VAL A 236 -3.38 -5.66 1.18
C VAL A 236 -3.98 -5.71 2.58
N ALA A 237 -5.22 -6.16 2.72
CA ALA A 237 -5.96 -6.16 3.98
C ALA A 237 -5.26 -6.96 5.09
N ASP A 238 -4.54 -8.03 4.72
CA ASP A 238 -3.73 -8.87 5.62
C ASP A 238 -2.54 -8.13 6.25
N LEU A 239 -2.12 -6.99 5.71
CA LEU A 239 -1.03 -6.18 6.28
C LEU A 239 -1.48 -5.33 7.48
N GLY A 240 -2.78 -5.18 7.71
CA GLY A 240 -3.32 -4.41 8.83
C GLY A 240 -2.99 -2.92 8.80
N LEU A 241 -2.69 -2.36 7.61
CA LEU A 241 -2.37 -0.94 7.48
C LEU A 241 -3.59 -0.08 7.80
N ALA A 242 -3.39 0.94 8.63
CA ALA A 242 -4.44 1.90 8.93
C ALA A 242 -4.72 2.84 7.73
N GLY A 243 -5.98 3.27 7.62
CA GLY A 243 -6.40 4.38 6.77
C GLY A 243 -6.61 5.65 7.59
N LEU A 244 -7.77 6.31 7.38
CA LEU A 244 -8.25 7.42 8.22
C LEU A 244 -8.73 6.92 9.57
#